data_1d99caabbab181a16e035f2b765afac5
#
_entry.id   1d99caabbab181a16e035f2b765afac5
#
_cell.length_a   1.000
_cell.length_b   1.000
_cell.length_c   1.000
_cell.angle_alpha   90.00
_cell.angle_beta   90.00
_cell.angle_gamma   90.00
#
_symmetry.space_group_name_H-M   'P 1'
#
loop_
_entity.id
_entity.type
_entity.pdbx_description
1 polymer ?
#
loop_
_entity_poly.entity_id
_entity_poly.type
_entity_poly.pdbx_seq_one_letter_code
_entity_poly.pdbx_strand_id
1 'polypeptide(L)'
;MRMNAVLSNPKHPEYGQFTVPLPIPHNQYNRIMEALNAMDMGDPLARDCQMDEILGEYPILKRLEGKPVNIDELDYLAKRLDSFCYAQEGAQFQGAAVSYDYSDMTDLINLTFSCQQVTVITDFSDLE
;
A
#
# COMPACT_ATOMS: atom_id res chain seq x y z
N MET A 1 2.56 12.82 -0.19
CA MET A 1 2.26 11.74 -1.14
C MET A 1 0.77 11.52 -1.22
N ARG A 2 0.27 11.29 -2.42
CA ARG A 2 -1.14 10.94 -2.61
C ARG A 2 -1.25 9.62 -3.38
N MET A 3 -2.11 8.76 -2.88
CA MET A 3 -2.36 7.47 -3.46
C MET A 3 -3.86 7.18 -3.37
N ASN A 4 -4.42 6.54 -4.38
CA ASN A 4 -5.82 6.14 -4.37
C ASN A 4 -5.92 4.68 -4.79
N ALA A 5 -6.71 3.91 -4.07
CA ALA A 5 -6.98 2.53 -4.42
C ALA A 5 -8.45 2.37 -4.77
N VAL A 6 -8.71 1.73 -5.90
CA VAL A 6 -10.06 1.38 -6.33
C VAL A 6 -10.31 -0.05 -5.90
N LEU A 7 -11.24 -0.24 -4.98
CA LEU A 7 -11.53 -1.53 -4.36
C LEU A 7 -12.92 -2.00 -4.71
N SER A 8 -13.08 -3.31 -4.79
CA SER A 8 -14.38 -3.94 -5.03
C SER A 8 -14.50 -5.22 -4.20
N ASN A 9 -15.73 -5.70 -4.04
CA ASN A 9 -15.99 -6.98 -3.41
C ASN A 9 -16.23 -8.02 -4.51
N PRO A 10 -15.32 -8.98 -4.69
CA PRO A 10 -15.45 -9.97 -5.77
C PRO A 10 -16.66 -10.88 -5.60
N LYS A 11 -17.20 -11.01 -4.38
CA LYS A 11 -18.39 -11.80 -4.10
C LYS A 11 -19.69 -11.05 -4.43
N HIS A 12 -19.60 -9.73 -4.56
CA HIS A 12 -20.75 -8.85 -4.77
C HIS A 12 -20.43 -7.80 -5.85
N PRO A 13 -20.25 -8.22 -7.12
CA PRO A 13 -19.93 -7.28 -8.18
C PRO A 13 -21.01 -6.20 -8.38
N GLU A 14 -22.24 -6.47 -7.93
CA GLU A 14 -23.35 -5.52 -8.00
C GLU A 14 -23.15 -4.30 -7.12
N TYR A 15 -22.26 -4.37 -6.13
CA TYR A 15 -21.94 -3.22 -5.26
C TYR A 15 -21.04 -2.20 -5.93
N GLY A 16 -20.39 -2.57 -7.06
CA GLY A 16 -19.49 -1.67 -7.77
C GLY A 16 -18.15 -1.51 -7.08
N GLN A 17 -17.58 -0.33 -7.23
CA GLN A 17 -16.24 -0.01 -6.75
C GLN A 17 -16.29 1.16 -5.78
N PHE A 18 -15.29 1.22 -4.89
CA PHE A 18 -15.11 2.34 -3.97
C PHE A 18 -13.65 2.78 -4.00
N THR A 19 -13.42 4.09 -4.19
CA THR A 19 -12.07 4.66 -4.21
C THR A 19 -11.68 5.14 -2.83
N VAL A 20 -10.56 4.63 -2.31
CA VAL A 20 -10.05 4.95 -0.99
C VAL A 20 -8.80 5.80 -1.12
N PRO A 21 -8.77 7.01 -0.54
CA PRO A 21 -7.54 7.80 -0.50
C PRO A 21 -6.56 7.18 0.51
N LEU A 22 -5.29 7.15 0.16
CA LEU A 22 -4.25 6.54 0.98
C LEU A 22 -3.06 7.51 1.16
N PRO A 23 -2.46 7.63 2.35
CA PRO A 23 -2.98 7.06 3.60
C PRO A 23 -4.37 7.58 3.92
N ILE A 24 -5.19 6.78 4.58
CA ILE A 24 -6.55 7.20 4.91
C ILE A 24 -6.49 8.37 5.89
N PRO A 25 -7.08 9.53 5.53
CA PRO A 25 -7.11 10.67 6.44
C PRO A 25 -7.83 10.30 7.73
N HIS A 26 -7.24 10.69 8.87
CA HIS A 26 -7.77 10.33 10.18
C HIS A 26 -9.23 10.75 10.36
N ASN A 27 -9.58 11.93 9.88
CA ASN A 27 -10.95 12.46 9.99
C ASN A 27 -11.95 11.78 9.04
N GLN A 28 -11.49 10.97 8.11
CA GLN A 28 -12.33 10.25 7.16
C GLN A 28 -12.36 8.74 7.42
N TYR A 29 -11.55 8.25 8.36
CA TYR A 29 -11.37 6.83 8.58
C TYR A 29 -12.70 6.11 8.84
N ASN A 30 -13.48 6.60 9.80
CA ASN A 30 -14.75 5.95 10.17
C ASN A 30 -15.73 5.94 9.00
N ARG A 31 -15.82 7.03 8.25
CA ARG A 31 -16.72 7.12 7.10
C ARG A 31 -16.34 6.14 6.01
N ILE A 32 -15.03 6.02 5.75
CA ILE A 32 -14.53 5.09 4.74
C ILE A 32 -14.79 3.65 5.16
N MET A 33 -14.53 3.32 6.43
CA MET A 33 -14.77 1.97 6.91
C MET A 33 -16.27 1.62 6.90
N GLU A 34 -17.13 2.56 7.20
CA GLU A 34 -18.58 2.35 7.08
C GLU A 34 -18.99 2.07 5.64
N ALA A 35 -18.41 2.81 4.68
CA ALA A 35 -18.70 2.60 3.26
C ALA A 35 -18.25 1.21 2.80
N LEU A 36 -17.06 0.77 3.23
CA LEU A 36 -16.57 -0.57 2.90
C LEU A 36 -17.44 -1.65 3.53
N ASN A 37 -17.85 -1.46 4.79
CA ASN A 37 -18.72 -2.41 5.47
C ASN A 37 -20.08 -2.53 4.78
N ALA A 38 -20.60 -1.42 4.24
CA ALA A 38 -21.82 -1.43 3.46
C ALA A 38 -21.69 -2.26 2.17
N MET A 39 -20.47 -2.45 1.69
CA MET A 39 -20.15 -3.30 0.55
C MET A 39 -19.72 -4.71 0.97
N ASP A 40 -19.95 -5.07 2.23
CA ASP A 40 -19.59 -6.36 2.82
C ASP A 40 -18.10 -6.66 2.72
N MET A 41 -17.27 -5.64 2.91
CA MET A 41 -15.82 -5.78 2.92
C MET A 41 -15.20 -4.81 3.91
N GLY A 42 -13.87 -4.87 4.07
CA GLY A 42 -13.15 -3.99 5.01
C GLY A 42 -12.96 -4.60 6.38
N ASP A 43 -13.10 -5.92 6.52
CA ASP A 43 -12.79 -6.62 7.77
C ASP A 43 -11.29 -6.51 8.04
N PRO A 44 -10.88 -5.93 9.18
CA PRO A 44 -9.44 -5.78 9.49
C PRO A 44 -8.70 -7.11 9.65
N LEU A 45 -9.41 -8.22 9.79
CA LEU A 45 -8.80 -9.54 9.94
C LEU A 45 -8.81 -10.35 8.64
N ALA A 46 -9.29 -9.79 7.53
CA ALA A 46 -9.45 -10.53 6.28
C ALA A 46 -8.91 -9.75 5.09
N ARG A 47 -8.53 -10.47 4.05
CA ARG A 47 -8.19 -9.92 2.73
C ARG A 47 -9.42 -10.01 1.85
N ASP A 48 -10.41 -9.17 2.16
CA ASP A 48 -11.74 -9.23 1.54
C ASP A 48 -11.98 -8.14 0.50
N CYS A 49 -11.02 -7.24 0.30
CA CYS A 49 -11.10 -6.21 -0.73
C CYS A 49 -10.27 -6.63 -1.94
N GLN A 50 -10.85 -6.57 -3.13
CA GLN A 50 -10.07 -6.77 -4.34
C GLN A 50 -9.51 -5.43 -4.81
N MET A 51 -8.20 -5.38 -5.06
CA MET A 51 -7.55 -4.22 -5.61
C MET A 51 -7.78 -4.20 -7.11
N ASP A 52 -8.72 -3.38 -7.58
CA ASP A 52 -8.97 -3.25 -9.01
C ASP A 52 -7.95 -2.36 -9.69
N GLU A 53 -7.59 -1.25 -9.01
CA GLU A 53 -6.62 -0.30 -9.55
C GLU A 53 -5.95 0.42 -8.40
N ILE A 54 -4.68 0.79 -8.57
CA ILE A 54 -3.99 1.67 -7.63
C ILE A 54 -3.31 2.79 -8.40
N LEU A 55 -3.55 4.02 -7.96
CA LEU A 55 -3.00 5.24 -8.55
C LEU A 55 -2.06 5.88 -7.54
N GLY A 56 -0.84 6.18 -7.94
CA GLY A 56 0.14 6.79 -7.04
C GLY A 56 1.53 6.85 -7.65
N GLU A 57 2.50 7.20 -6.82
CA GLU A 57 3.88 7.47 -7.25
C GLU A 57 4.72 6.21 -7.45
N TYR A 58 4.25 5.06 -6.99
CA TYR A 58 5.04 3.83 -6.99
C TYR A 58 4.48 2.81 -7.97
N PRO A 59 5.03 2.73 -9.20
CA PRO A 59 4.54 1.76 -10.20
C PRO A 59 4.55 0.32 -9.74
N ILE A 60 5.47 -0.06 -8.83
CA ILE A 60 5.53 -1.43 -8.31
C ILE A 60 4.22 -1.87 -7.66
N LEU A 61 3.46 -0.92 -7.08
CA LEU A 61 2.21 -1.25 -6.41
C LEU A 61 1.13 -1.75 -7.36
N LYS A 62 1.26 -1.48 -8.65
CA LYS A 62 0.33 -2.02 -9.66
C LYS A 62 0.37 -3.54 -9.73
N ARG A 63 1.43 -4.17 -9.21
CA ARG A 63 1.51 -5.63 -9.10
C ARG A 63 0.49 -6.19 -8.10
N LEU A 64 -0.08 -5.34 -7.25
CA LEU A 64 -1.16 -5.73 -6.33
C LEU A 64 -2.53 -5.72 -7.00
N GLU A 65 -2.66 -5.15 -8.19
CA GLU A 65 -3.93 -5.09 -8.90
C GLU A 65 -4.41 -6.49 -9.25
N GLY A 66 -5.70 -6.74 -9.06
CA GLY A 66 -6.30 -8.04 -9.27
C GLY A 66 -6.19 -8.99 -8.08
N LYS A 67 -5.53 -8.58 -7.00
CA LYS A 67 -5.31 -9.42 -5.82
C LYS A 67 -6.21 -9.02 -4.67
N PRO A 68 -6.60 -9.98 -3.80
CA PRO A 68 -7.27 -9.64 -2.56
C PRO A 68 -6.28 -8.97 -1.60
N VAL A 69 -6.74 -7.90 -0.95
CA VAL A 69 -5.92 -7.14 0.00
C VAL A 69 -6.70 -6.90 1.30
N ASN A 70 -5.96 -6.75 2.38
CA ASN A 70 -6.50 -6.30 3.65
C ASN A 70 -6.41 -4.79 3.70
N ILE A 71 -7.51 -4.13 4.07
CA ILE A 71 -7.55 -2.65 4.06
C ILE A 71 -6.56 -2.04 5.05
N ASP A 72 -6.39 -2.65 6.21
CA ASP A 72 -5.45 -2.12 7.21
C ASP A 72 -4.01 -2.29 6.77
N GLU A 73 -3.66 -3.42 6.14
CA GLU A 73 -2.33 -3.63 5.58
C GLU A 73 -2.02 -2.63 4.47
N LEU A 74 -2.99 -2.38 3.61
CA LEU A 74 -2.86 -1.43 2.51
C LEU A 74 -2.63 0.00 3.04
N ASP A 75 -3.42 0.40 4.04
CA ASP A 75 -3.28 1.70 4.68
C ASP A 75 -1.93 1.80 5.40
N TYR A 76 -1.49 0.72 6.04
CA TYR A 76 -0.20 0.69 6.72
C TYR A 76 0.95 0.86 5.74
N LEU A 77 0.91 0.15 4.61
CA LEU A 77 1.91 0.32 3.55
C LEU A 77 1.95 1.77 3.08
N ALA A 78 0.80 2.37 2.84
CA ALA A 78 0.71 3.75 2.40
C ALA A 78 1.30 4.71 3.45
N LYS A 79 1.04 4.48 4.73
CA LYS A 79 1.61 5.27 5.82
C LYS A 79 3.12 5.15 5.87
N ARG A 80 3.63 3.95 5.66
CA ARG A 80 5.08 3.71 5.62
C ARG A 80 5.73 4.48 4.47
N LEU A 81 5.14 4.41 3.29
CA LEU A 81 5.66 5.13 2.12
C LEU A 81 5.58 6.64 2.31
N ASP A 82 4.50 7.12 2.92
CA ASP A 82 4.31 8.54 3.21
C ASP A 82 5.29 9.05 4.27
N SER A 83 5.85 8.16 5.08
CA SER A 83 6.79 8.51 6.14
C SER A 83 8.22 8.73 5.63
N PHE A 84 8.51 8.42 4.38
CA PHE A 84 9.83 8.62 3.81
C PHE A 84 10.15 10.11 3.77
N CYS A 85 11.29 10.48 4.39
CA CYS A 85 11.71 11.88 4.52
C CYS A 85 12.37 12.41 3.27
N TYR A 86 12.98 11.53 2.46
CA TYR A 86 13.76 11.91 1.30
C TYR A 86 13.27 11.18 0.06
N ALA A 87 13.31 11.86 -1.07
CA ALA A 87 12.91 11.28 -2.35
C ALA A 87 13.72 10.02 -2.70
N GLN A 88 14.98 9.97 -2.29
CA GLN A 88 15.84 8.83 -2.54
C GLN A 88 15.35 7.55 -1.84
N GLU A 89 14.69 7.67 -0.68
CA GLU A 89 14.14 6.52 0.02
C GLU A 89 13.04 5.85 -0.80
N GLY A 90 12.16 6.67 -1.40
CA GLY A 90 11.13 6.16 -2.29
C GLY A 90 11.70 5.50 -3.54
N ALA A 91 12.73 6.12 -4.12
CA ALA A 91 13.40 5.55 -5.29
C ALA A 91 14.09 4.23 -4.95
N GLN A 92 14.71 4.13 -3.78
CA GLN A 92 15.34 2.89 -3.33
C GLN A 92 14.31 1.80 -3.07
N PHE A 93 13.18 2.15 -2.47
CA PHE A 93 12.08 1.21 -2.27
C PHE A 93 11.59 0.65 -3.61
N GLN A 94 11.30 1.54 -4.56
CA GLN A 94 10.82 1.13 -5.89
C GLN A 94 11.85 0.25 -6.59
N GLY A 95 13.11 0.67 -6.60
CA GLY A 95 14.18 -0.07 -7.26
C GLY A 95 14.41 -1.44 -6.64
N ALA A 96 14.42 -1.53 -5.31
CA ALA A 96 14.60 -2.79 -4.62
C ALA A 96 13.44 -3.74 -4.86
N ALA A 97 12.20 -3.22 -4.82
CA ALA A 97 11.01 -4.04 -5.06
C ALA A 97 11.01 -4.64 -6.47
N VAL A 98 11.44 -3.87 -7.46
CA VAL A 98 11.58 -4.36 -8.84
C VAL A 98 12.71 -5.39 -8.92
N SER A 99 13.86 -5.10 -8.31
CA SER A 99 15.03 -5.97 -8.33
C SER A 99 14.77 -7.32 -7.68
N TYR A 100 14.05 -7.33 -6.56
CA TYR A 100 13.69 -8.57 -5.86
C TYR A 100 12.42 -9.22 -6.39
N ASP A 101 11.76 -8.58 -7.36
CA ASP A 101 10.52 -9.07 -7.98
C ASP A 101 9.40 -9.26 -6.96
N TYR A 102 9.31 -8.36 -5.99
CA TYR A 102 8.24 -8.42 -4.98
C TYR A 102 6.90 -8.06 -5.60
N SER A 103 5.89 -8.84 -5.25
CA SER A 103 4.50 -8.60 -5.68
C SER A 103 3.50 -8.93 -4.58
N ASP A 104 3.97 -9.13 -3.34
CA ASP A 104 3.14 -9.46 -2.19
C ASP A 104 3.15 -8.32 -1.19
N MET A 105 1.99 -8.08 -0.57
CA MET A 105 1.82 -7.00 0.40
C MET A 105 2.81 -7.08 1.56
N THR A 106 2.99 -8.27 2.12
CA THR A 106 3.89 -8.50 3.25
C THR A 106 5.33 -8.15 2.90
N ASP A 107 5.79 -8.58 1.72
CA ASP A 107 7.15 -8.30 1.26
C ASP A 107 7.35 -6.81 1.06
N LEU A 108 6.37 -6.13 0.48
CA LEU A 108 6.44 -4.68 0.25
C LEU A 108 6.47 -3.90 1.56
N ILE A 109 5.65 -4.28 2.54
CA ILE A 109 5.64 -3.64 3.86
C ILE A 109 7.00 -3.84 4.54
N ASN A 110 7.52 -5.06 4.53
CA ASN A 110 8.81 -5.36 5.13
C ASN A 110 9.93 -4.57 4.44
N LEU A 111 9.86 -4.41 3.14
CA LEU A 111 10.85 -3.65 2.39
C LEU A 111 10.89 -2.18 2.81
N THR A 112 9.78 -1.59 3.21
CA THR A 112 9.76 -0.20 3.66
C THR A 112 10.69 0.03 4.86
N PHE A 113 10.87 -0.98 5.69
CA PHE A 113 11.82 -0.92 6.81
C PHE A 113 13.24 -1.22 6.34
N SER A 114 13.39 -2.25 5.51
CA SER A 114 14.71 -2.70 5.04
C SER A 114 15.41 -1.66 4.17
N CYS A 115 14.68 -0.98 3.29
CA CYS A 115 15.29 0.00 2.40
C CYS A 115 15.82 1.21 3.18
N GLN A 116 15.18 1.58 4.27
CA GLN A 116 15.67 2.64 5.16
C GLN A 116 16.96 2.19 5.86
N GLN A 117 16.99 0.93 6.32
CA GLN A 117 18.19 0.37 6.95
C GLN A 117 19.34 0.26 5.96
N VAL A 118 19.07 -0.15 4.74
CA VAL A 118 20.09 -0.24 3.69
C VAL A 118 20.70 1.13 3.43
N THR A 119 19.90 2.18 3.41
CA THR A 119 20.41 3.54 3.24
C THR A 119 21.39 3.90 4.35
N VAL A 120 21.07 3.60 5.60
CA VAL A 120 21.96 3.87 6.74
C VAL A 120 23.24 3.05 6.63
N ILE A 121 23.13 1.76 6.29
CA ILE A 121 24.28 0.87 6.15
C ILE A 121 25.19 1.34 5.02
N THR A 122 24.63 1.79 3.91
CA THR A 122 25.40 2.32 2.79
C THR A 122 26.22 3.53 3.20
N ASP A 123 25.63 4.42 3.99
CA ASP A 123 26.35 5.60 4.51
C ASP A 123 27.53 5.17 5.37
N PHE A 124 27.36 4.15 6.21
CA PHE A 124 28.46 3.63 7.01
C PHE A 124 29.55 3.00 6.15
N SER A 125 29.15 2.29 5.12
CA SER A 125 30.11 1.66 4.21
C SER A 125 30.98 2.70 3.52
N ASP A 126 30.40 3.83 3.18
CA ASP A 126 31.12 4.92 2.50
C ASP A 126 32.17 5.57 3.40
N LEU A 127 32.04 5.40 4.72
CA LEU A 127 32.99 5.96 5.67
C LEU A 127 34.24 5.09 5.85
N GLU A 128 34.20 3.87 5.39
CA GLU A 128 35.34 2.96 5.49
C GLU A 128 36.42 3.29 4.46
#